data_b7e3f494ad8601b74ef328c761ba2187
#
_entry.id   b7e3f494ad8601b74ef328c761ba2187
#
_cell.length_a   1.000
_cell.length_b   1.000
_cell.length_c   1.000
_cell.angle_alpha   90.00
_cell.angle_beta   90.00
_cell.angle_gamma   90.00
#
_symmetry.space_group_name_H-M   'P 1'
#
loop_
_entity.id
_entity.type
_entity.pdbx_description
1 polymer ?
#
loop_
_entity_poly.entity_id
_entity_poly.type
_entity_poly.pdbx_seq_one_letter_code
_entity_poly.pdbx_strand_id
1 'polypeptide(L)'
;MSKGSILVVDDESEIREGLEMLLASEGYGVSSAGTGASGLAKLEEHPFDLLLLDVSLPDRNGIDLLREIRLRDPQLSVVLITAYGSIDMARAAFKSGAMDYITKPWSNDELLAQVAQAVESRRLRDENVQLKRALKQRFNFPNIIGKSDKMLALFDLVAQVGPSRSTVLISGESGTGKELIAKAIHSASPRADKAFVPVNTGSIPVDLLESQLFGHVKGAFTSAIASKKGLFEVADQGTIFFDEIATISHETQAKLLRVIQEREFMRLGGTETIKVDVRIVAASNIELLTLVREGRFREDLFHRLNVIHLKLPPLRDRREDVPQLLAHFLERYCKENDKPMRLFTPSALKLLMDYDWPGNVRELENVVERAVVLSTTERVDVELLPDSIRSKEIVRGVRLQLSEFLPPMPGEPGSRTAADRPHPSLFQIMDEIERRIIVDMLERTGWNQTEAAERFMIPLSTLNQKIKRLGIDVRRRGRGDDSFSASNGG
;
A
#
# COMPACT_ATOMS: atom_id res chain seq x y z
N MET A 1 0.06 -40.59 -8.80
CA MET A 1 -0.16 -39.17 -9.07
C MET A 1 1.11 -38.59 -9.65
N SER A 2 1.04 -37.77 -10.72
CA SER A 2 2.23 -37.15 -11.32
C SER A 2 2.88 -36.20 -10.29
N LYS A 3 4.23 -36.16 -10.26
CA LYS A 3 5.00 -35.21 -9.39
C LYS A 3 4.84 -33.75 -9.84
N GLY A 4 4.41 -33.51 -11.08
CA GLY A 4 4.23 -32.20 -11.70
C GLY A 4 4.12 -32.31 -13.22
N SER A 5 3.74 -31.21 -13.89
CA SER A 5 3.59 -31.11 -15.33
C SER A 5 4.69 -30.23 -15.94
N ILE A 6 5.44 -30.74 -16.89
CA ILE A 6 6.62 -30.11 -17.49
C ILE A 6 6.42 -29.96 -18.99
N LEU A 7 6.66 -28.78 -19.53
CA LEU A 7 6.75 -28.52 -20.95
C LEU A 7 8.22 -28.38 -21.36
N VAL A 8 8.64 -29.13 -22.36
CA VAL A 8 9.99 -29.08 -22.96
C VAL A 8 9.86 -28.43 -24.33
N VAL A 9 10.59 -27.33 -24.55
CA VAL A 9 10.64 -26.67 -25.87
C VAL A 9 12.08 -26.62 -26.34
N ASP A 10 12.40 -27.46 -27.32
CA ASP A 10 13.73 -27.63 -27.90
C ASP A 10 13.54 -28.04 -29.35
N ASP A 11 14.35 -27.61 -30.29
CA ASP A 11 14.22 -28.00 -31.72
C ASP A 11 14.81 -29.37 -32.01
N GLU A 12 15.76 -29.86 -31.23
CA GLU A 12 16.41 -31.17 -31.38
C GLU A 12 15.50 -32.30 -30.89
N SER A 13 15.00 -33.15 -31.79
CA SER A 13 14.11 -34.27 -31.45
C SER A 13 14.73 -35.27 -30.46
N GLU A 14 16.02 -35.56 -30.61
CA GLU A 14 16.75 -36.51 -29.75
C GLU A 14 16.78 -35.97 -28.27
N ILE A 15 16.97 -34.67 -28.09
CA ILE A 15 16.97 -34.03 -26.77
C ILE A 15 15.57 -34.07 -26.17
N ARG A 16 14.53 -33.75 -26.95
CA ARG A 16 13.14 -33.80 -26.46
C ARG A 16 12.77 -35.22 -26.02
N GLU A 17 13.03 -36.26 -26.86
CA GLU A 17 12.74 -37.65 -26.54
C GLU A 17 13.52 -38.12 -25.29
N GLY A 18 14.81 -37.77 -25.20
CA GLY A 18 15.64 -38.07 -24.04
C GLY A 18 15.11 -37.43 -22.74
N LEU A 19 14.71 -36.14 -22.78
CA LEU A 19 14.12 -35.44 -21.63
C LEU A 19 12.74 -36.01 -21.28
N GLU A 20 11.91 -36.34 -22.27
CA GLU A 20 10.61 -36.97 -22.02
C GLU A 20 10.77 -38.31 -21.29
N MET A 21 11.67 -39.19 -21.77
CA MET A 21 11.94 -40.47 -21.13
C MET A 21 12.48 -40.30 -19.70
N LEU A 22 13.48 -39.43 -19.52
CA LEU A 22 14.12 -39.20 -18.24
C LEU A 22 13.12 -38.65 -17.20
N LEU A 23 12.40 -37.60 -17.55
CA LEU A 23 11.47 -36.96 -16.64
C LEU A 23 10.21 -37.81 -16.38
N ALA A 24 9.73 -38.56 -17.40
CA ALA A 24 8.63 -39.49 -17.21
C ALA A 24 9.03 -40.68 -16.30
N SER A 25 10.27 -41.17 -16.37
CA SER A 25 10.77 -42.22 -15.46
C SER A 25 10.82 -41.75 -14.00
N GLU A 26 10.99 -40.45 -13.77
CA GLU A 26 10.94 -39.80 -12.45
C GLU A 26 9.52 -39.49 -11.99
N GLY A 27 8.50 -39.73 -12.79
CA GLY A 27 7.09 -39.57 -12.45
C GLY A 27 6.50 -38.20 -12.75
N TYR A 28 7.12 -37.41 -13.61
CA TYR A 28 6.55 -36.15 -14.12
C TYR A 28 5.66 -36.41 -15.34
N GLY A 29 4.62 -35.60 -15.51
CA GLY A 29 3.87 -35.51 -16.75
C GLY A 29 4.60 -34.59 -17.72
N VAL A 30 5.02 -35.10 -18.88
CA VAL A 30 5.84 -34.33 -19.81
C VAL A 30 5.10 -34.11 -21.14
N SER A 31 5.21 -32.91 -21.66
CA SER A 31 4.81 -32.52 -23.01
C SER A 31 5.97 -31.84 -23.71
N SER A 32 6.14 -32.02 -25.01
CA SER A 32 7.21 -31.35 -25.73
C SER A 32 6.74 -30.57 -26.95
N ALA A 33 7.53 -29.62 -27.39
CA ALA A 33 7.29 -28.81 -28.58
C ALA A 33 8.64 -28.52 -29.29
N GLY A 34 8.66 -28.54 -30.62
CA GLY A 34 9.86 -28.30 -31.39
C GLY A 34 10.07 -26.85 -31.84
N THR A 35 9.15 -25.93 -31.50
CA THR A 35 9.22 -24.53 -31.87
C THR A 35 8.63 -23.67 -30.76
N GLY A 36 9.02 -22.39 -30.69
CA GLY A 36 8.47 -21.45 -29.74
C GLY A 36 6.97 -21.22 -29.92
N ALA A 37 6.49 -21.19 -31.17
CA ALA A 37 5.06 -21.04 -31.46
C ALA A 37 4.23 -22.23 -30.97
N SER A 38 4.70 -23.45 -31.17
CA SER A 38 4.02 -24.67 -30.66
C SER A 38 4.10 -24.78 -29.13
N GLY A 39 5.18 -24.30 -28.53
CA GLY A 39 5.32 -24.19 -27.08
C GLY A 39 4.28 -23.25 -26.48
N LEU A 40 4.09 -22.05 -27.06
CA LEU A 40 3.06 -21.10 -26.64
C LEU A 40 1.65 -21.65 -26.74
N ALA A 41 1.33 -22.32 -27.85
CA ALA A 41 0.03 -22.97 -28.05
C ALA A 41 -0.29 -23.98 -26.94
N LYS A 42 0.69 -24.82 -26.56
CA LYS A 42 0.52 -25.76 -25.44
C LYS A 42 0.37 -25.10 -24.09
N LEU A 43 1.05 -23.97 -23.83
CA LEU A 43 0.88 -23.19 -22.61
C LEU A 43 -0.52 -22.54 -22.50
N GLU A 44 -1.17 -22.27 -23.64
CA GLU A 44 -2.55 -21.78 -23.69
C GLU A 44 -3.58 -22.90 -23.46
N GLU A 45 -3.28 -24.13 -23.88
CA GLU A 45 -4.19 -25.27 -23.74
C GLU A 45 -4.15 -25.90 -22.35
N HIS A 46 -2.96 -25.98 -21.73
CA HIS A 46 -2.76 -26.65 -20.44
C HIS A 46 -1.84 -25.90 -19.51
N PRO A 47 -2.11 -25.93 -18.19
CA PRO A 47 -1.19 -25.39 -17.20
C PRO A 47 0.01 -26.33 -16.99
N PHE A 48 1.20 -25.74 -16.86
CA PHE A 48 2.44 -26.44 -16.55
C PHE A 48 3.10 -25.85 -15.30
N ASP A 49 3.81 -26.71 -14.56
CA ASP A 49 4.56 -26.31 -13.35
C ASP A 49 5.95 -25.79 -13.71
N LEU A 50 6.53 -26.31 -14.79
CA LEU A 50 7.86 -25.96 -15.27
C LEU A 50 7.90 -25.92 -16.80
N LEU A 51 8.60 -24.96 -17.35
CA LEU A 51 9.01 -24.88 -18.73
C LEU A 51 10.54 -25.06 -18.84
N LEU A 52 10.99 -26.08 -19.54
CA LEU A 52 12.36 -26.22 -20.02
C LEU A 52 12.42 -25.63 -21.43
N LEU A 53 13.18 -24.56 -21.62
CA LEU A 53 13.14 -23.78 -22.85
C LEU A 53 14.53 -23.62 -23.45
N ASP A 54 14.72 -24.13 -24.67
CA ASP A 54 15.94 -23.86 -25.42
C ASP A 54 16.02 -22.39 -25.83
N VAL A 55 17.21 -21.82 -25.70
CA VAL A 55 17.52 -20.45 -26.14
C VAL A 55 17.52 -20.34 -27.66
N SER A 56 17.95 -21.39 -28.38
CA SER A 56 18.16 -21.37 -29.83
C SER A 56 17.05 -22.13 -30.56
N LEU A 57 15.85 -21.53 -30.65
CA LEU A 57 14.75 -22.13 -31.41
C LEU A 57 14.75 -21.67 -32.88
N PRO A 58 14.20 -22.46 -33.82
CA PRO A 58 14.23 -22.17 -35.25
C PRO A 58 13.38 -20.97 -35.65
N ASP A 59 12.34 -20.66 -34.89
CA ASP A 59 11.38 -19.60 -35.17
C ASP A 59 11.65 -18.30 -34.37
N ARG A 60 12.32 -18.37 -33.22
CA ARG A 60 12.60 -17.23 -32.34
C ARG A 60 13.65 -17.51 -31.28
N ASN A 61 14.19 -16.46 -30.67
CA ASN A 61 15.08 -16.60 -29.52
C ASN A 61 14.29 -16.95 -28.25
N GLY A 62 14.73 -17.97 -27.48
CA GLY A 62 14.07 -18.42 -26.27
C GLY A 62 14.00 -17.35 -25.15
N ILE A 63 14.99 -16.42 -25.10
CA ILE A 63 14.95 -15.32 -24.13
C ILE A 63 13.82 -14.32 -24.46
N ASP A 64 13.57 -14.06 -25.74
CA ASP A 64 12.47 -13.20 -26.17
C ASP A 64 11.11 -13.87 -25.92
N LEU A 65 11.05 -15.18 -26.18
CA LEU A 65 9.88 -16.01 -25.83
C LEU A 65 9.60 -15.99 -24.31
N LEU A 66 10.62 -16.08 -23.49
CA LEU A 66 10.49 -15.98 -22.04
C LEU A 66 9.87 -14.65 -21.60
N ARG A 67 10.27 -13.53 -22.23
CA ARG A 67 9.67 -12.20 -21.92
C ARG A 67 8.19 -12.16 -22.27
N GLU A 68 7.79 -12.76 -23.39
CA GLU A 68 6.38 -12.87 -23.77
C GLU A 68 5.60 -13.74 -22.78
N ILE A 69 6.15 -14.89 -22.37
CA ILE A 69 5.54 -15.78 -21.38
C ILE A 69 5.38 -15.08 -20.04
N ARG A 70 6.35 -14.27 -19.61
CA ARG A 70 6.27 -13.52 -18.34
C ARG A 70 5.14 -12.49 -18.31
N LEU A 71 4.74 -11.95 -19.46
CA LEU A 71 3.58 -11.04 -19.54
C LEU A 71 2.25 -11.80 -19.37
N ARG A 72 2.19 -13.09 -19.76
CA ARG A 72 0.98 -13.93 -19.70
C ARG A 72 0.88 -14.70 -18.37
N ASP A 73 1.94 -15.38 -17.98
CA ASP A 73 2.07 -16.09 -16.69
C ASP A 73 3.37 -15.71 -15.97
N PRO A 74 3.30 -14.66 -15.10
CA PRO A 74 4.44 -14.24 -14.30
C PRO A 74 4.93 -15.30 -13.30
N GLN A 75 4.10 -16.31 -13.01
CA GLN A 75 4.35 -17.31 -11.96
C GLN A 75 4.96 -18.61 -12.50
N LEU A 76 4.92 -18.89 -13.81
CA LEU A 76 5.46 -20.11 -14.42
C LEU A 76 6.97 -20.22 -14.10
N SER A 77 7.42 -21.35 -13.57
CA SER A 77 8.85 -21.63 -13.45
C SER A 77 9.46 -21.88 -14.82
N VAL A 78 10.53 -21.17 -15.18
CA VAL A 78 11.22 -21.35 -16.48
C VAL A 78 12.69 -21.56 -16.25
N VAL A 79 13.21 -22.67 -16.75
CA VAL A 79 14.64 -23.00 -16.81
C VAL A 79 15.07 -22.97 -18.26
N LEU A 80 16.10 -22.18 -18.58
CA LEU A 80 16.62 -22.08 -19.93
C LEU A 80 17.64 -23.21 -20.22
N ILE A 81 17.64 -23.77 -21.43
CA ILE A 81 18.64 -24.70 -21.91
C ILE A 81 19.48 -23.96 -22.93
N THR A 82 20.79 -24.10 -22.91
CA THR A 82 21.69 -23.42 -23.86
C THR A 82 22.93 -24.21 -24.17
N ALA A 83 23.40 -24.15 -25.43
CA ALA A 83 24.69 -24.71 -25.85
C ALA A 83 25.90 -23.86 -25.38
N TYR A 84 25.68 -22.61 -25.00
CA TYR A 84 26.76 -21.67 -24.65
C TYR A 84 26.54 -21.08 -23.25
N GLY A 85 27.36 -21.51 -22.27
CA GLY A 85 27.34 -20.98 -20.90
C GLY A 85 28.26 -19.76 -20.75
N SER A 86 27.82 -18.57 -21.16
CA SER A 86 28.55 -17.35 -20.86
C SER A 86 27.92 -16.59 -19.70
N ILE A 87 28.75 -15.82 -18.95
CA ILE A 87 28.28 -14.97 -17.84
C ILE A 87 27.24 -13.95 -18.32
N ASP A 88 27.40 -13.43 -19.54
CA ASP A 88 26.48 -12.46 -20.11
C ASP A 88 25.12 -13.09 -20.48
N MET A 89 25.12 -14.33 -20.96
CA MET A 89 23.91 -15.11 -21.23
C MET A 89 23.14 -15.40 -19.92
N ALA A 90 23.83 -15.88 -18.88
CA ALA A 90 23.24 -16.09 -17.56
C ALA A 90 22.60 -14.81 -17.01
N ARG A 91 23.30 -13.70 -17.13
CA ARG A 91 22.79 -12.38 -16.71
C ARG A 91 21.53 -11.95 -17.50
N ALA A 92 21.51 -12.21 -18.81
CA ALA A 92 20.35 -11.93 -19.67
C ALA A 92 19.17 -12.82 -19.32
N ALA A 93 19.39 -14.11 -19.05
CA ALA A 93 18.40 -15.07 -18.61
C ALA A 93 17.69 -14.62 -17.32
N PHE A 94 18.46 -14.33 -16.26
CA PHE A 94 17.90 -13.88 -14.98
C PHE A 94 17.19 -12.53 -15.09
N LYS A 95 17.71 -11.57 -15.86
CA LYS A 95 17.03 -10.27 -16.11
C LYS A 95 15.71 -10.45 -16.84
N SER A 96 15.57 -11.47 -17.68
CA SER A 96 14.34 -11.78 -18.41
C SER A 96 13.36 -12.64 -17.60
N GLY A 97 13.74 -13.02 -16.36
CA GLY A 97 12.89 -13.73 -15.43
C GLY A 97 13.04 -15.26 -15.48
N ALA A 98 14.09 -15.82 -16.06
CA ALA A 98 14.40 -17.22 -15.87
C ALA A 98 14.67 -17.51 -14.39
N MET A 99 14.23 -18.68 -13.93
CA MET A 99 14.54 -19.17 -12.59
C MET A 99 15.98 -19.69 -12.53
N ASP A 100 16.39 -20.42 -13.59
CA ASP A 100 17.73 -20.95 -13.72
C ASP A 100 18.06 -21.22 -15.20
N TYR A 101 19.28 -21.68 -15.47
CA TYR A 101 19.70 -22.13 -16.80
C TYR A 101 20.58 -23.38 -16.73
N ILE A 102 20.54 -24.21 -17.75
CA ILE A 102 21.32 -25.43 -17.88
C ILE A 102 22.12 -25.37 -19.20
N THR A 103 23.39 -25.77 -19.14
CA THR A 103 24.24 -25.82 -20.33
C THR A 103 24.28 -27.21 -20.91
N LYS A 104 24.19 -27.32 -22.26
CA LYS A 104 24.41 -28.55 -23.02
C LYS A 104 25.93 -28.81 -23.15
N PRO A 105 26.46 -30.02 -22.88
CA PRO A 105 25.78 -31.18 -22.31
C PRO A 105 25.66 -31.07 -20.77
N TRP A 106 24.57 -31.55 -20.22
CA TRP A 106 24.32 -31.57 -18.77
C TRP A 106 24.50 -32.97 -18.16
N SER A 107 24.60 -33.01 -16.83
CA SER A 107 24.46 -34.22 -16.03
C SER A 107 22.98 -34.44 -15.70
N ASN A 108 22.49 -35.68 -15.82
CA ASN A 108 21.10 -35.99 -15.47
C ASN A 108 20.78 -35.68 -14.02
N ASP A 109 21.72 -35.88 -13.09
CA ASP A 109 21.53 -35.58 -11.69
C ASP A 109 21.35 -34.07 -11.45
N GLU A 110 22.12 -33.23 -12.14
CA GLU A 110 22.00 -31.76 -12.07
C GLU A 110 20.66 -31.28 -12.66
N LEU A 111 20.28 -31.78 -13.83
CA LEU A 111 19.00 -31.46 -14.46
C LEU A 111 17.83 -31.84 -13.53
N LEU A 112 17.83 -33.07 -12.99
CA LEU A 112 16.76 -33.56 -12.11
C LEU A 112 16.69 -32.75 -10.81
N ALA A 113 17.82 -32.35 -10.24
CA ALA A 113 17.84 -31.50 -9.06
C ALA A 113 17.21 -30.11 -9.33
N GLN A 114 17.54 -29.47 -10.45
CA GLN A 114 16.97 -28.19 -10.84
C GLN A 114 15.47 -28.29 -11.16
N VAL A 115 15.07 -29.34 -11.87
CA VAL A 115 13.65 -29.62 -12.16
C VAL A 115 12.86 -29.80 -10.87
N ALA A 116 13.36 -30.62 -9.94
CA ALA A 116 12.69 -30.86 -8.65
C ALA A 116 12.53 -29.54 -7.86
N GLN A 117 13.58 -28.74 -7.79
CA GLN A 117 13.55 -27.42 -7.11
C GLN A 117 12.56 -26.46 -7.78
N ALA A 118 12.50 -26.43 -9.10
CA ALA A 118 11.62 -25.54 -9.86
C ALA A 118 10.14 -25.91 -9.67
N VAL A 119 9.80 -27.20 -9.76
CA VAL A 119 8.44 -27.71 -9.55
C VAL A 119 7.99 -27.49 -8.11
N GLU A 120 8.83 -27.81 -7.12
CA GLU A 120 8.50 -27.62 -5.70
C GLU A 120 8.31 -26.13 -5.37
N SER A 121 9.15 -25.24 -5.90
CA SER A 121 8.99 -23.80 -5.72
C SER A 121 7.65 -23.28 -6.28
N ARG A 122 7.20 -23.79 -7.44
CA ARG A 122 5.89 -23.49 -8.02
C ARG A 122 4.77 -23.99 -7.12
N ARG A 123 4.84 -25.26 -6.72
CA ARG A 123 3.85 -25.90 -5.85
C ARG A 123 3.65 -25.15 -4.52
N LEU A 124 4.75 -24.80 -3.85
CA LEU A 124 4.70 -24.05 -2.60
C LEU A 124 4.07 -22.65 -2.77
N ARG A 125 4.34 -21.99 -3.91
CA ARG A 125 3.70 -20.71 -4.24
C ARG A 125 2.20 -20.87 -4.45
N ASP A 126 1.79 -21.87 -5.23
CA ASP A 126 0.38 -22.12 -5.52
C ASP A 126 -0.39 -22.57 -4.27
N GLU A 127 0.21 -23.40 -3.41
CA GLU A 127 -0.35 -23.77 -2.11
C GLU A 127 -0.52 -22.54 -1.20
N ASN A 128 0.48 -21.67 -1.13
CA ASN A 128 0.39 -20.41 -0.37
C ASN A 128 -0.73 -19.51 -0.90
N VAL A 129 -0.89 -19.40 -2.23
CA VAL A 129 -1.99 -18.65 -2.85
C VAL A 129 -3.35 -19.28 -2.54
N GLN A 130 -3.44 -20.62 -2.59
CA GLN A 130 -4.69 -21.34 -2.26
C GLN A 130 -5.02 -21.22 -0.77
N LEU A 131 -4.03 -21.34 0.12
CA LEU A 131 -4.21 -21.14 1.55
C LEU A 131 -4.65 -19.69 1.86
N LYS A 132 -4.02 -18.71 1.22
CA LYS A 132 -4.45 -17.30 1.32
C LYS A 132 -5.88 -17.08 0.80
N ARG A 133 -6.29 -17.76 -0.27
CA ARG A 133 -7.67 -17.72 -0.80
C ARG A 133 -8.65 -18.43 0.12
N ALA A 134 -8.30 -19.58 0.66
CA ALA A 134 -9.13 -20.33 1.61
C ALA A 134 -9.32 -19.58 2.93
N LEU A 135 -8.27 -18.94 3.43
CA LEU A 135 -8.36 -17.99 4.57
C LEU A 135 -9.30 -16.83 4.25
N LYS A 136 -9.20 -16.25 3.05
CA LYS A 136 -10.07 -15.15 2.61
C LYS A 136 -11.54 -15.58 2.47
N GLN A 137 -11.81 -16.82 2.06
CA GLN A 137 -13.17 -17.39 1.99
C GLN A 137 -13.72 -17.74 3.38
N ARG A 138 -12.85 -18.15 4.31
CA ARG A 138 -13.21 -18.47 5.70
C ARG A 138 -13.54 -17.22 6.52
N PHE A 139 -12.96 -16.06 6.11
CA PHE A 139 -13.15 -14.74 6.75
C PHE A 139 -13.77 -13.77 5.75
N ASN A 140 -15.05 -14.04 5.41
CA ASN A 140 -15.81 -13.19 4.51
C ASN A 140 -16.17 -11.88 5.23
N PHE A 141 -15.20 -10.94 5.29
CA PHE A 141 -15.44 -9.54 5.65
C PHE A 141 -15.58 -8.73 4.36
N PRO A 142 -16.77 -8.72 3.71
CA PRO A 142 -16.94 -8.21 2.35
C PRO A 142 -16.56 -6.72 2.20
N ASN A 143 -16.53 -6.00 3.34
CA ASN A 143 -16.29 -4.56 3.37
C ASN A 143 -14.84 -4.19 3.77
N ILE A 144 -13.94 -5.17 4.00
CA ILE A 144 -12.57 -4.89 4.41
C ILE A 144 -11.60 -5.36 3.32
N ILE A 145 -10.92 -4.41 2.71
CA ILE A 145 -9.97 -4.65 1.63
C ILE A 145 -8.55 -4.67 2.21
N GLY A 146 -7.84 -5.75 1.95
CA GLY A 146 -6.43 -5.93 2.32
C GLY A 146 -5.93 -7.31 1.90
N LYS A 147 -4.72 -7.33 1.34
CA LYS A 147 -4.00 -8.56 0.93
C LYS A 147 -2.60 -8.62 1.51
N SER A 148 -2.14 -7.53 2.13
CA SER A 148 -0.82 -7.46 2.75
C SER A 148 -0.74 -8.45 3.91
N ASP A 149 0.47 -8.99 4.16
CA ASP A 149 0.69 -9.97 5.23
C ASP A 149 0.27 -9.42 6.61
N LYS A 150 0.45 -8.10 6.84
CA LYS A 150 0.00 -7.43 8.06
C LYS A 150 -1.52 -7.44 8.23
N MET A 151 -2.27 -7.25 7.13
CA MET A 151 -3.73 -7.32 7.17
C MET A 151 -4.24 -8.75 7.28
N LEU A 152 -3.59 -9.71 6.64
CA LEU A 152 -3.94 -11.13 6.78
C LEU A 152 -3.75 -11.62 8.21
N ALA A 153 -2.62 -11.29 8.84
CA ALA A 153 -2.38 -11.61 10.26
C ALA A 153 -3.44 -10.96 11.18
N LEU A 154 -3.86 -9.72 10.87
CA LEU A 154 -4.95 -9.06 11.59
C LEU A 154 -6.28 -9.78 11.42
N PHE A 155 -6.61 -10.26 10.22
CA PHE A 155 -7.85 -11.02 9.96
C PHE A 155 -7.86 -12.35 10.71
N ASP A 156 -6.72 -13.04 10.79
CA ASP A 156 -6.59 -14.26 11.59
C ASP A 156 -6.86 -13.98 13.07
N LEU A 157 -6.33 -12.87 13.62
CA LEU A 157 -6.61 -12.46 14.99
C LEU A 157 -8.09 -12.09 15.18
N VAL A 158 -8.70 -11.37 14.25
CA VAL A 158 -10.14 -11.04 14.29
C VAL A 158 -10.98 -12.31 14.35
N ALA A 159 -10.64 -13.32 13.57
CA ALA A 159 -11.34 -14.59 13.57
C ALA A 159 -11.19 -15.38 14.87
N GLN A 160 -10.00 -15.39 15.46
CA GLN A 160 -9.73 -16.04 16.75
C GLN A 160 -10.47 -15.33 17.89
N VAL A 161 -10.52 -14.00 17.84
CA VAL A 161 -11.11 -13.15 18.87
C VAL A 161 -12.62 -13.04 18.74
N GLY A 162 -13.15 -13.16 17.52
CA GLY A 162 -14.60 -13.07 17.23
C GLY A 162 -15.47 -13.88 18.18
N PRO A 163 -15.25 -15.20 18.33
CA PRO A 163 -16.05 -16.07 19.20
C PRO A 163 -15.92 -15.77 20.70
N SER A 164 -14.89 -15.06 21.12
CA SER A 164 -14.64 -14.75 22.54
C SER A 164 -15.60 -13.67 23.05
N ARG A 165 -15.80 -13.63 24.38
CA ARG A 165 -16.52 -12.55 25.07
C ARG A 165 -15.60 -11.45 25.58
N SER A 166 -14.30 -11.58 25.36
CA SER A 166 -13.29 -10.67 25.87
C SER A 166 -13.41 -9.27 25.27
N THR A 167 -13.02 -8.27 26.04
CA THR A 167 -12.88 -6.89 25.60
C THR A 167 -11.74 -6.78 24.60
N VAL A 168 -11.94 -6.00 23.55
CA VAL A 168 -10.94 -5.78 22.50
C VAL A 168 -10.62 -4.30 22.39
N LEU A 169 -9.33 -3.99 22.45
CA LEU A 169 -8.81 -2.65 22.18
C LEU A 169 -8.19 -2.62 20.78
N ILE A 170 -8.69 -1.73 19.94
CA ILE A 170 -8.21 -1.53 18.57
C ILE A 170 -7.41 -0.22 18.54
N SER A 171 -6.11 -0.28 18.28
CA SER A 171 -5.27 0.90 18.10
C SER A 171 -4.87 1.09 16.63
N GLY A 172 -4.68 2.34 16.23
CA GLY A 172 -4.23 2.71 14.89
C GLY A 172 -4.56 4.15 14.55
N GLU A 173 -3.84 4.71 13.61
CA GLU A 173 -4.02 6.09 13.17
C GLU A 173 -5.46 6.36 12.68
N SER A 174 -5.83 7.65 12.63
CA SER A 174 -7.12 8.04 12.06
C SER A 174 -7.24 7.57 10.61
N GLY A 175 -8.44 7.12 10.20
CA GLY A 175 -8.70 6.68 8.83
C GLY A 175 -8.15 5.30 8.45
N THR A 176 -7.60 4.50 9.38
CA THR A 176 -7.10 3.13 9.10
C THR A 176 -8.18 2.08 8.93
N GLY A 177 -9.43 2.35 9.37
CA GLY A 177 -10.57 1.43 9.28
C GLY A 177 -10.91 0.71 10.59
N LYS A 178 -10.62 1.30 11.76
CA LYS A 178 -10.89 0.70 13.09
C LYS A 178 -12.35 0.27 13.27
N GLU A 179 -13.31 1.08 12.82
CA GLU A 179 -14.74 0.75 12.90
C GLU A 179 -15.10 -0.49 12.08
N LEU A 180 -14.50 -0.65 10.88
CA LEU A 180 -14.74 -1.84 10.04
C LEU A 180 -14.22 -3.11 10.73
N ILE A 181 -13.07 -3.04 11.41
CA ILE A 181 -12.55 -4.15 12.21
C ILE A 181 -13.47 -4.46 13.40
N ALA A 182 -13.99 -3.44 14.08
CA ALA A 182 -14.96 -3.65 15.18
C ALA A 182 -16.24 -4.35 14.68
N LYS A 183 -16.78 -3.94 13.53
CA LYS A 183 -17.90 -4.62 12.86
C LYS A 183 -17.57 -6.06 12.48
N ALA A 184 -16.36 -6.31 12.00
CA ALA A 184 -15.89 -7.66 11.67
C ALA A 184 -15.81 -8.56 12.91
N ILE A 185 -15.30 -8.05 14.03
CA ILE A 185 -15.27 -8.78 15.32
C ILE A 185 -16.68 -9.12 15.79
N HIS A 186 -17.62 -8.17 15.67
CA HIS A 186 -19.02 -8.42 16.01
C HIS A 186 -19.65 -9.48 15.10
N SER A 187 -19.49 -9.37 13.78
CA SER A 187 -20.02 -10.32 12.81
C SER A 187 -19.43 -11.73 12.95
N ALA A 188 -18.19 -11.84 13.44
CA ALA A 188 -17.54 -13.12 13.73
C ALA A 188 -17.90 -13.68 15.13
N SER A 189 -18.77 -13.01 15.89
CA SER A 189 -19.11 -13.39 17.26
C SER A 189 -20.42 -14.15 17.34
N PRO A 190 -20.69 -14.87 18.45
CA PRO A 190 -22.01 -15.46 18.72
C PRO A 190 -23.13 -14.43 18.86
N ARG A 191 -22.81 -13.13 18.86
CA ARG A 191 -23.74 -12.00 18.94
C ARG A 191 -23.96 -11.30 17.60
N ALA A 192 -23.58 -11.93 16.47
CA ALA A 192 -23.67 -11.35 15.13
C ALA A 192 -25.09 -10.87 14.76
N ASP A 193 -26.13 -11.57 15.26
CA ASP A 193 -27.54 -11.21 15.03
C ASP A 193 -28.09 -10.22 16.06
N LYS A 194 -27.27 -9.76 17.00
CA LYS A 194 -27.67 -8.81 18.05
C LYS A 194 -27.25 -7.39 17.69
N ALA A 195 -27.62 -6.42 18.52
CA ALA A 195 -27.31 -5.03 18.29
C ALA A 195 -25.79 -4.77 18.28
N PHE A 196 -25.32 -4.04 17.27
CA PHE A 196 -24.01 -3.39 17.25
C PHE A 196 -24.23 -1.88 17.41
N VAL A 197 -23.80 -1.34 18.55
CA VAL A 197 -24.04 0.06 18.93
C VAL A 197 -22.73 0.84 18.86
N PRO A 198 -22.45 1.59 17.78
CA PRO A 198 -21.28 2.44 17.69
C PRO A 198 -21.51 3.75 18.47
N VAL A 199 -20.47 4.16 19.21
CA VAL A 199 -20.43 5.40 19.99
C VAL A 199 -19.16 6.14 19.64
N ASN A 200 -19.27 7.26 18.95
CA ASN A 200 -18.13 8.14 18.73
C ASN A 200 -18.02 9.14 19.89
N THR A 201 -17.08 8.87 20.81
CA THR A 201 -16.93 9.68 22.03
C THR A 201 -16.30 11.06 21.76
N GLY A 202 -15.58 11.21 20.66
CA GLY A 202 -14.97 12.49 20.27
C GLY A 202 -15.94 13.50 19.66
N SER A 203 -17.10 13.04 19.15
CA SER A 203 -18.10 13.89 18.49
C SER A 203 -19.23 14.37 19.41
N ILE A 204 -19.32 13.82 20.62
CA ILE A 204 -20.41 14.10 21.58
C ILE A 204 -19.85 15.00 22.69
N PRO A 205 -20.51 16.14 23.02
CA PRO A 205 -20.14 16.92 24.20
C PRO A 205 -20.12 16.07 25.47
N VAL A 206 -19.14 16.30 26.34
CA VAL A 206 -18.89 15.47 27.53
C VAL A 206 -20.14 15.30 28.40
N ASP A 207 -20.87 16.40 28.64
CA ASP A 207 -22.09 16.41 29.48
C ASP A 207 -23.23 15.59 28.88
N LEU A 208 -23.28 15.45 27.54
CA LEU A 208 -24.30 14.67 26.86
C LEU A 208 -23.90 13.21 26.70
N LEU A 209 -22.61 12.89 26.69
CA LEU A 209 -22.10 11.53 26.49
C LEU A 209 -22.58 10.60 27.61
N GLU A 210 -22.49 11.03 28.86
CA GLU A 210 -22.96 10.23 30.00
C GLU A 210 -24.46 9.95 29.92
N SER A 211 -25.26 10.98 29.59
CA SER A 211 -26.69 10.84 29.41
C SER A 211 -27.04 9.92 28.25
N GLN A 212 -26.24 9.88 27.19
CA GLN A 212 -26.43 8.93 26.09
C GLN A 212 -26.05 7.50 26.49
N LEU A 213 -24.91 7.32 27.16
CA LEU A 213 -24.39 6.00 27.54
C LEU A 213 -25.28 5.33 28.60
N PHE A 214 -25.56 6.05 29.70
CA PHE A 214 -26.22 5.48 30.86
C PHE A 214 -27.73 5.79 30.93
N GLY A 215 -28.23 6.71 30.08
CA GLY A 215 -29.59 7.19 30.17
C GLY A 215 -29.80 8.13 31.38
N HIS A 216 -31.00 8.67 31.53
CA HIS A 216 -31.37 9.55 32.64
C HIS A 216 -32.83 9.34 33.03
N VAL A 217 -33.14 9.65 34.27
CA VAL A 217 -34.50 9.78 34.75
C VAL A 217 -35.02 11.22 34.61
N LYS A 218 -36.30 11.41 34.57
CA LYS A 218 -36.91 12.75 34.54
C LYS A 218 -36.40 13.57 35.73
N GLY A 219 -35.94 14.80 35.47
CA GLY A 219 -35.41 15.70 36.50
C GLY A 219 -33.93 15.49 36.86
N ALA A 220 -33.19 14.61 36.20
CA ALA A 220 -31.77 14.37 36.46
C ALA A 220 -30.89 15.62 36.20
N PHE A 221 -31.32 16.49 35.30
CA PHE A 221 -30.70 17.80 35.01
C PHE A 221 -31.76 18.75 34.45
N THR A 222 -31.44 20.04 34.34
CA THR A 222 -32.42 21.10 34.00
C THR A 222 -33.23 20.85 32.73
N SER A 223 -32.67 20.18 31.73
CA SER A 223 -33.35 19.85 30.48
C SER A 223 -33.90 18.39 30.40
N ALA A 224 -33.88 17.64 31.49
CA ALA A 224 -34.38 16.24 31.54
C ALA A 224 -35.88 16.21 31.73
N ILE A 225 -36.67 16.54 30.70
CA ILE A 225 -38.13 16.60 30.72
C ILE A 225 -38.78 15.20 30.84
N ALA A 226 -38.15 14.17 30.27
CA ALA A 226 -38.59 12.79 30.26
C ALA A 226 -37.42 11.84 30.58
N SER A 227 -37.74 10.63 31.07
CA SER A 227 -36.72 9.57 31.22
C SER A 227 -36.30 8.99 29.87
N LYS A 228 -35.00 8.69 29.69
CA LYS A 228 -34.46 8.12 28.45
C LYS A 228 -33.57 6.92 28.77
N LYS A 229 -33.71 5.83 27.98
CA LYS A 229 -32.84 4.66 28.08
C LYS A 229 -31.43 5.02 27.54
N GLY A 230 -30.40 4.45 28.15
CA GLY A 230 -29.03 4.57 27.74
C GLY A 230 -28.61 3.59 26.63
N LEU A 231 -27.51 3.89 25.97
CA LEU A 231 -26.94 3.02 24.90
C LEU A 231 -26.50 1.65 25.44
N PHE A 232 -26.13 1.53 26.72
CA PHE A 232 -25.87 0.23 27.35
C PHE A 232 -27.10 -0.66 27.41
N GLU A 233 -28.31 -0.07 27.66
CA GLU A 233 -29.57 -0.82 27.61
C GLU A 233 -29.90 -1.24 26.17
N VAL A 234 -29.61 -0.40 25.18
CA VAL A 234 -29.82 -0.71 23.76
C VAL A 234 -28.89 -1.83 23.28
N ALA A 235 -27.64 -1.83 23.79
CA ALA A 235 -26.62 -2.80 23.45
C ALA A 235 -26.74 -4.13 24.22
N ASP A 236 -27.72 -4.28 25.11
CA ASP A 236 -27.86 -5.50 25.92
C ASP A 236 -27.91 -6.76 25.04
N GLN A 237 -27.18 -7.81 25.44
CA GLN A 237 -26.92 -9.04 24.68
C GLN A 237 -26.14 -8.84 23.36
N GLY A 238 -25.79 -7.60 23.02
CA GLY A 238 -25.09 -7.21 21.80
C GLY A 238 -23.63 -6.80 22.03
N THR A 239 -23.19 -5.85 21.22
CA THR A 239 -21.83 -5.27 21.27
C THR A 239 -21.93 -3.76 21.25
N ILE A 240 -21.23 -3.09 22.15
CA ILE A 240 -20.99 -1.64 22.11
C ILE A 240 -19.58 -1.37 21.61
N PHE A 241 -19.44 -0.45 20.67
CA PHE A 241 -18.18 -0.04 20.10
C PHE A 241 -17.90 1.42 20.44
N PHE A 242 -16.83 1.68 21.17
CA PHE A 242 -16.37 3.02 21.49
C PHE A 242 -15.30 3.44 20.49
N ASP A 243 -15.59 4.39 19.61
CA ASP A 243 -14.56 5.05 18.81
C ASP A 243 -14.01 6.25 19.60
N GLU A 244 -12.69 6.47 19.50
CA GLU A 244 -11.95 7.52 20.18
C GLU A 244 -12.07 7.50 21.72
N ILE A 245 -12.04 6.29 22.32
CA ILE A 245 -12.19 6.09 23.79
C ILE A 245 -11.25 6.96 24.63
N ALA A 246 -10.16 7.45 24.05
CA ALA A 246 -9.21 8.35 24.69
C ALA A 246 -9.77 9.72 25.11
N THR A 247 -10.95 10.10 24.58
CA THR A 247 -11.53 11.45 24.78
C THR A 247 -12.50 11.53 25.96
N ILE A 248 -12.87 10.40 26.58
CA ILE A 248 -13.86 10.38 27.68
C ILE A 248 -13.30 10.98 28.98
N SER A 249 -14.17 11.65 29.75
CA SER A 249 -13.82 12.26 31.04
C SER A 249 -13.49 11.20 32.11
N HIS A 250 -12.72 11.60 33.13
CA HIS A 250 -12.40 10.73 34.26
C HIS A 250 -13.65 10.17 34.97
N GLU A 251 -14.72 10.96 35.03
CA GLU A 251 -15.99 10.53 35.63
C GLU A 251 -16.64 9.44 34.78
N THR A 252 -16.71 9.65 33.47
CA THR A 252 -17.23 8.64 32.54
C THR A 252 -16.36 7.37 32.54
N GLN A 253 -15.02 7.52 32.67
CA GLN A 253 -14.11 6.37 32.81
C GLN A 253 -14.44 5.52 34.04
N ALA A 254 -14.72 6.14 35.18
CA ALA A 254 -15.08 5.44 36.43
C ALA A 254 -16.42 4.67 36.28
N LYS A 255 -17.43 5.31 35.67
CA LYS A 255 -18.72 4.67 35.41
C LYS A 255 -18.59 3.51 34.41
N LEU A 256 -17.80 3.69 33.35
CA LEU A 256 -17.51 2.65 32.36
C LEU A 256 -16.81 1.44 33.00
N LEU A 257 -15.84 1.66 33.85
CA LEU A 257 -15.15 0.61 34.59
C LEU A 257 -16.14 -0.26 35.38
N ARG A 258 -17.10 0.37 36.04
CA ARG A 258 -18.15 -0.32 36.81
C ARG A 258 -18.99 -1.24 35.90
N VAL A 259 -19.41 -0.73 34.74
CA VAL A 259 -20.17 -1.56 33.75
C VAL A 259 -19.35 -2.76 33.28
N ILE A 260 -18.04 -2.57 33.04
CA ILE A 260 -17.16 -3.66 32.56
C ILE A 260 -16.97 -4.72 33.64
N GLN A 261 -16.84 -4.33 34.91
CA GLN A 261 -16.53 -5.25 36.01
C GLN A 261 -17.78 -5.92 36.58
N GLU A 262 -18.81 -5.12 36.88
CA GLU A 262 -20.01 -5.55 37.61
C GLU A 262 -21.17 -5.89 36.69
N ARG A 263 -21.09 -5.51 35.39
CA ARG A 263 -22.15 -5.67 34.38
C ARG A 263 -23.46 -5.00 34.79
N GLU A 264 -23.34 -3.89 35.53
CA GLU A 264 -24.49 -3.12 36.00
C GLU A 264 -24.14 -1.63 36.07
N PHE A 265 -25.15 -0.79 35.99
CA PHE A 265 -25.04 0.66 36.12
C PHE A 265 -26.36 1.27 36.61
N MET A 266 -26.35 2.55 36.93
CA MET A 266 -27.54 3.35 37.24
C MET A 266 -27.71 4.46 36.22
N ARG A 267 -28.97 4.80 35.90
CA ARG A 267 -29.25 6.00 35.08
C ARG A 267 -28.88 7.26 35.84
N LEU A 268 -28.56 8.30 35.11
CA LEU A 268 -28.27 9.64 35.75
C LEU A 268 -29.49 10.12 36.53
N GLY A 269 -29.26 10.48 37.77
CA GLY A 269 -30.30 10.89 38.72
C GLY A 269 -31.21 9.75 39.24
N GLY A 270 -30.97 8.51 38.85
CA GLY A 270 -31.69 7.35 39.31
C GLY A 270 -30.93 6.55 40.37
N THR A 271 -31.69 5.71 41.12
CA THR A 271 -31.14 4.78 42.13
C THR A 271 -31.30 3.35 41.79
N GLU A 272 -32.02 3.02 40.68
CA GLU A 272 -32.24 1.68 40.22
C GLU A 272 -30.99 1.12 39.52
N THR A 273 -30.55 -0.06 39.95
CA THR A 273 -29.45 -0.79 39.32
C THR A 273 -29.96 -1.60 38.12
N ILE A 274 -29.39 -1.33 36.95
CA ILE A 274 -29.74 -2.00 35.70
C ILE A 274 -28.60 -2.96 35.32
N LYS A 275 -28.92 -4.24 35.16
CA LYS A 275 -27.95 -5.27 34.73
C LYS A 275 -27.96 -5.40 33.22
N VAL A 276 -26.78 -5.54 32.62
CA VAL A 276 -26.58 -5.70 31.18
C VAL A 276 -25.47 -6.69 30.89
N ASP A 277 -25.61 -7.45 29.79
CA ASP A 277 -24.56 -8.30 29.24
C ASP A 277 -24.11 -7.78 27.88
N VAL A 278 -23.16 -6.87 27.87
CA VAL A 278 -22.68 -6.20 26.66
C VAL A 278 -21.21 -6.57 26.39
N ARG A 279 -20.90 -6.95 25.17
CA ARG A 279 -19.51 -7.08 24.71
C ARG A 279 -18.96 -5.72 24.38
N ILE A 280 -17.76 -5.39 24.86
CA ILE A 280 -17.12 -4.10 24.64
C ILE A 280 -15.98 -4.23 23.65
N VAL A 281 -15.99 -3.36 22.64
CA VAL A 281 -14.89 -3.13 21.71
C VAL A 281 -14.57 -1.64 21.76
N ALA A 282 -13.30 -1.29 22.00
CA ALA A 282 -12.86 0.09 22.08
C ALA A 282 -11.80 0.39 21.00
N ALA A 283 -11.83 1.59 20.46
CA ALA A 283 -10.82 2.06 19.51
C ALA A 283 -10.15 3.35 19.99
N SER A 284 -8.86 3.48 19.70
CA SER A 284 -8.09 4.69 19.98
C SER A 284 -7.11 4.99 18.84
N ASN A 285 -6.96 6.27 18.52
CA ASN A 285 -5.92 6.78 17.63
C ASN A 285 -4.67 7.25 18.37
N ILE A 286 -4.75 7.31 19.71
CA ILE A 286 -3.67 7.66 20.62
C ILE A 286 -3.33 6.45 21.47
N GLU A 287 -2.07 6.27 21.79
CA GLU A 287 -1.64 5.20 22.70
C GLU A 287 -2.14 5.47 24.13
N LEU A 288 -3.11 4.66 24.60
CA LEU A 288 -3.73 4.84 25.91
C LEU A 288 -2.74 4.78 27.07
N LEU A 289 -1.67 3.97 26.94
CA LEU A 289 -0.63 3.88 27.98
C LEU A 289 0.10 5.21 28.19
N THR A 290 0.26 6.01 27.16
CA THR A 290 0.80 7.38 27.26
C THR A 290 -0.13 8.27 28.10
N LEU A 291 -1.45 8.20 27.85
CA LEU A 291 -2.44 8.94 28.61
C LEU A 291 -2.55 8.48 30.07
N VAL A 292 -2.31 7.21 30.35
CA VAL A 292 -2.21 6.68 31.72
C VAL A 292 -1.04 7.34 32.45
N ARG A 293 0.14 7.40 31.81
CA ARG A 293 1.33 8.07 32.38
C ARG A 293 1.14 9.56 32.63
N GLU A 294 0.36 10.22 31.78
CA GLU A 294 -0.01 11.63 31.91
C GLU A 294 -1.13 11.87 32.94
N GLY A 295 -1.68 10.82 33.55
CA GLY A 295 -2.82 10.91 34.47
C GLY A 295 -4.15 11.30 33.82
N ARG A 296 -4.29 11.21 32.49
CA ARG A 296 -5.49 11.54 31.70
C ARG A 296 -6.39 10.35 31.44
N PHE A 297 -5.88 9.14 31.65
CA PHE A 297 -6.63 7.91 31.55
C PHE A 297 -6.35 7.02 32.76
N ARG A 298 -7.39 6.38 33.28
CA ARG A 298 -7.25 5.51 34.48
C ARG A 298 -6.57 4.20 34.11
N GLU A 299 -5.61 3.80 34.92
CA GLU A 299 -4.85 2.57 34.75
C GLU A 299 -5.74 1.31 34.89
N ASP A 300 -6.66 1.32 35.87
CA ASP A 300 -7.60 0.22 36.09
C ASP A 300 -8.53 -0.01 34.89
N LEU A 301 -9.03 1.03 34.28
CA LEU A 301 -9.84 0.96 33.06
C LEU A 301 -9.01 0.48 31.87
N PHE A 302 -7.77 1.00 31.71
CA PHE A 302 -6.86 0.56 30.65
C PHE A 302 -6.66 -0.96 30.68
N HIS A 303 -6.36 -1.56 31.84
CA HIS A 303 -6.16 -3.00 31.95
C HIS A 303 -7.42 -3.80 31.66
N ARG A 304 -8.61 -3.27 31.93
CA ARG A 304 -9.90 -3.92 31.60
C ARG A 304 -10.27 -3.80 30.11
N LEU A 305 -9.85 -2.73 29.44
CA LEU A 305 -10.05 -2.56 28.00
C LEU A 305 -9.02 -3.31 27.19
N ASN A 306 -7.78 -3.39 27.63
CA ASN A 306 -6.63 -3.95 26.93
C ASN A 306 -6.44 -5.46 27.24
N VAL A 307 -7.52 -6.25 27.19
CA VAL A 307 -7.43 -7.71 27.33
C VAL A 307 -6.89 -8.34 26.05
N ILE A 308 -7.42 -7.90 24.91
CA ILE A 308 -6.91 -8.28 23.59
C ILE A 308 -6.63 -7.01 22.81
N HIS A 309 -5.39 -6.85 22.33
CA HIS A 309 -4.95 -5.67 21.59
C HIS A 309 -4.79 -5.98 20.10
N LEU A 310 -5.50 -5.25 19.25
CA LEU A 310 -5.37 -5.29 17.81
C LEU A 310 -4.78 -3.97 17.31
N LYS A 311 -3.63 -4.03 16.66
CA LYS A 311 -2.98 -2.85 16.09
C LYS A 311 -3.16 -2.81 14.57
N LEU A 312 -3.90 -1.82 14.07
CA LEU A 312 -4.08 -1.60 12.64
C LEU A 312 -2.85 -0.91 12.06
N PRO A 313 -2.23 -1.48 11.01
CA PRO A 313 -1.13 -0.83 10.33
C PRO A 313 -1.60 0.40 9.56
N PRO A 314 -0.85 1.51 9.56
CA PRO A 314 -1.10 2.64 8.68
C PRO A 314 -0.91 2.24 7.20
N LEU A 315 -1.54 2.98 6.28
CA LEU A 315 -1.55 2.61 4.86
C LEU A 315 -0.15 2.59 4.23
N ARG A 316 0.75 3.45 4.68
CA ARG A 316 2.17 3.47 4.26
C ARG A 316 2.93 2.18 4.56
N ASP A 317 2.48 1.40 5.56
CA ASP A 317 3.07 0.13 5.98
C ASP A 317 2.44 -1.09 5.28
N ARG A 318 1.39 -0.86 4.47
CA ARG A 318 0.68 -1.86 3.66
C ARG A 318 0.41 -1.34 2.24
N ARG A 319 1.44 -0.78 1.61
CA ARG A 319 1.33 -0.17 0.26
C ARG A 319 0.82 -1.13 -0.80
N GLU A 320 1.01 -2.43 -0.60
CA GLU A 320 0.48 -3.49 -1.47
C GLU A 320 -1.06 -3.48 -1.56
N ASP A 321 -1.75 -2.91 -0.57
CA ASP A 321 -3.21 -2.82 -0.54
C ASP A 321 -3.72 -1.60 -1.33
N VAL A 322 -2.87 -0.59 -1.59
CA VAL A 322 -3.27 0.67 -2.25
C VAL A 322 -3.90 0.43 -3.62
N PRO A 323 -3.35 -0.40 -4.54
CA PRO A 323 -3.98 -0.63 -5.84
C PRO A 323 -5.39 -1.21 -5.75
N GLN A 324 -5.61 -2.13 -4.80
CA GLN A 324 -6.91 -2.76 -4.62
C GLN A 324 -7.92 -1.79 -4.00
N LEU A 325 -7.49 -0.95 -3.06
CA LEU A 325 -8.32 0.12 -2.50
C LEU A 325 -8.70 1.15 -3.55
N LEU A 326 -7.74 1.60 -4.38
CA LEU A 326 -7.99 2.52 -5.49
C LEU A 326 -9.02 1.95 -6.46
N ALA A 327 -8.88 0.70 -6.89
CA ALA A 327 -9.82 0.04 -7.79
C ALA A 327 -11.23 -0.05 -7.19
N HIS A 328 -11.33 -0.44 -5.92
CA HIS A 328 -12.60 -0.54 -5.22
C HIS A 328 -13.34 0.80 -5.10
N PHE A 329 -12.63 1.85 -4.63
CA PHE A 329 -13.27 3.17 -4.50
C PHE A 329 -13.59 3.77 -5.85
N LEU A 330 -12.75 3.55 -6.86
CA LEU A 330 -13.01 4.02 -8.21
C LEU A 330 -14.31 3.41 -8.79
N GLU A 331 -14.47 2.09 -8.66
CA GLU A 331 -15.68 1.39 -9.09
C GLU A 331 -16.91 1.90 -8.32
N ARG A 332 -16.82 2.02 -7.00
CA ARG A 332 -17.89 2.49 -6.14
C ARG A 332 -18.34 3.89 -6.51
N TYR A 333 -17.42 4.85 -6.60
CA TYR A 333 -17.77 6.23 -6.89
C TYR A 333 -18.18 6.46 -8.33
N CYS A 334 -17.65 5.71 -9.31
CA CYS A 334 -18.19 5.74 -10.68
C CYS A 334 -19.66 5.30 -10.70
N LYS A 335 -20.00 4.23 -9.98
CA LYS A 335 -21.37 3.73 -9.87
C LYS A 335 -22.30 4.69 -9.12
N GLU A 336 -21.85 5.26 -7.98
CA GLU A 336 -22.63 6.21 -7.18
C GLU A 336 -22.92 7.53 -7.92
N ASN A 337 -22.05 7.93 -8.87
CA ASN A 337 -22.19 9.15 -9.66
C ASN A 337 -22.72 8.92 -11.09
N ASP A 338 -23.19 7.71 -11.40
CA ASP A 338 -23.66 7.33 -12.74
C ASP A 338 -22.66 7.66 -13.86
N LYS A 339 -21.37 7.52 -13.56
CA LYS A 339 -20.27 7.76 -14.50
C LYS A 339 -19.73 6.43 -15.05
N PRO A 340 -19.26 6.41 -16.33
CA PRO A 340 -18.54 5.26 -16.85
C PRO A 340 -17.28 4.99 -16.03
N MET A 341 -16.80 3.75 -16.03
CA MET A 341 -15.58 3.38 -15.31
C MET A 341 -14.41 4.27 -15.71
N ARG A 342 -13.72 4.81 -14.72
CA ARG A 342 -12.53 5.65 -14.88
C ARG A 342 -11.26 4.83 -14.65
N LEU A 343 -10.15 5.32 -15.22
CA LEU A 343 -8.83 4.71 -15.01
C LEU A 343 -7.82 5.80 -14.68
N PHE A 344 -6.98 5.54 -13.70
CA PHE A 344 -5.84 6.42 -13.43
C PHE A 344 -4.79 6.28 -14.53
N THR A 345 -4.21 7.39 -14.98
CA THR A 345 -3.04 7.36 -15.85
C THR A 345 -1.85 6.73 -15.10
N PRO A 346 -0.86 6.14 -15.82
CA PRO A 346 0.33 5.58 -15.18
C PRO A 346 1.07 6.58 -14.29
N SER A 347 1.11 7.85 -14.70
CA SER A 347 1.71 8.95 -13.93
C SER A 347 0.96 9.22 -12.63
N ALA A 348 -0.38 9.32 -12.68
CA ALA A 348 -1.22 9.50 -11.51
C ALA A 348 -1.12 8.30 -10.55
N LEU A 349 -1.16 7.08 -11.08
CA LEU A 349 -1.04 5.85 -10.29
C LEU A 349 0.29 5.79 -9.54
N LYS A 350 1.40 6.15 -10.20
CA LYS A 350 2.72 6.20 -9.57
C LYS A 350 2.74 7.15 -8.37
N LEU A 351 2.19 8.37 -8.50
CA LEU A 351 2.11 9.33 -7.40
C LEU A 351 1.27 8.81 -6.23
N LEU A 352 0.13 8.17 -6.52
CA LEU A 352 -0.74 7.58 -5.51
C LEU A 352 -0.07 6.42 -4.76
N MET A 353 0.76 5.62 -5.45
CA MET A 353 1.53 4.52 -4.84
C MET A 353 2.69 5.01 -3.98
N ASP A 354 3.33 6.12 -4.36
CA ASP A 354 4.49 6.68 -3.65
C ASP A 354 4.08 7.59 -2.48
N TYR A 355 2.81 7.95 -2.35
CA TYR A 355 2.32 8.82 -1.28
C TYR A 355 2.19 8.07 0.05
N ASP A 356 2.44 8.75 1.18
CA ASP A 356 2.45 8.11 2.52
C ASP A 356 1.09 8.03 3.20
N TRP A 357 0.09 8.71 2.65
CA TRP A 357 -1.29 8.68 3.13
C TRP A 357 -1.42 9.00 4.62
N PRO A 358 -1.09 10.23 5.07
CA PRO A 358 -1.20 10.60 6.49
C PRO A 358 -2.63 10.44 7.04
N GLY A 359 -3.67 10.63 6.21
CA GLY A 359 -5.07 10.35 6.54
C GLY A 359 -5.51 8.92 6.21
N ASN A 360 -4.57 8.02 5.87
CA ASN A 360 -4.78 6.61 5.59
C ASN A 360 -5.87 6.35 4.54
N VAL A 361 -6.73 5.35 4.76
CA VAL A 361 -7.76 4.94 3.79
C VAL A 361 -8.82 6.03 3.59
N ARG A 362 -9.14 6.81 4.63
CA ARG A 362 -10.11 7.92 4.52
C ARG A 362 -9.62 9.02 3.58
N GLU A 363 -8.33 9.36 3.63
CA GLU A 363 -7.74 10.33 2.69
C GLU A 363 -7.72 9.77 1.27
N LEU A 364 -7.33 8.50 1.10
CA LEU A 364 -7.32 7.83 -0.20
C LEU A 364 -8.73 7.80 -0.81
N GLU A 365 -9.75 7.44 -0.03
CA GLU A 365 -11.15 7.43 -0.42
C GLU A 365 -11.59 8.84 -0.92
N ASN A 366 -11.34 9.89 -0.14
CA ASN A 366 -11.67 11.28 -0.50
C ASN A 366 -10.96 11.73 -1.79
N VAL A 367 -9.69 11.33 -1.99
CA VAL A 367 -8.93 11.66 -3.21
C VAL A 367 -9.55 10.99 -4.42
N VAL A 368 -9.95 9.71 -4.32
CA VAL A 368 -10.61 8.99 -5.41
C VAL A 368 -11.98 9.57 -5.71
N GLU A 369 -12.79 9.84 -4.69
CA GLU A 369 -14.10 10.48 -4.84
C GLU A 369 -14.00 11.81 -5.58
N ARG A 370 -13.11 12.71 -5.10
CA ARG A 370 -12.85 13.99 -5.76
C ARG A 370 -12.42 13.81 -7.21
N ALA A 371 -11.52 12.87 -7.48
CA ALA A 371 -11.02 12.63 -8.83
C ALA A 371 -12.14 12.15 -9.77
N VAL A 372 -13.01 11.26 -9.31
CA VAL A 372 -14.18 10.80 -10.08
C VAL A 372 -15.17 11.95 -10.33
N VAL A 373 -15.48 12.75 -9.31
CA VAL A 373 -16.44 13.86 -9.42
C VAL A 373 -15.94 14.91 -10.43
N LEU A 374 -14.66 15.30 -10.33
CA LEU A 374 -14.07 16.35 -11.19
C LEU A 374 -13.71 15.86 -12.59
N SER A 375 -13.56 14.56 -12.78
CA SER A 375 -13.17 14.01 -14.09
C SER A 375 -14.28 14.17 -15.13
N THR A 376 -13.94 14.79 -16.25
CA THR A 376 -14.79 14.92 -17.45
C THR A 376 -14.50 13.85 -18.50
N THR A 377 -13.34 13.15 -18.39
CA THR A 377 -12.89 12.11 -19.32
C THR A 377 -12.85 10.75 -18.62
N GLU A 378 -12.64 9.66 -19.36
CA GLU A 378 -12.46 8.32 -18.81
C GLU A 378 -11.12 8.13 -18.07
N ARG A 379 -10.18 9.08 -18.25
CA ARG A 379 -8.85 9.02 -17.62
C ARG A 379 -8.74 10.07 -16.52
N VAL A 380 -8.26 9.61 -15.36
CA VAL A 380 -7.93 10.47 -14.22
C VAL A 380 -6.43 10.77 -14.28
N ASP A 381 -6.11 12.02 -14.61
CA ASP A 381 -4.73 12.49 -14.74
C ASP A 381 -4.23 13.17 -13.45
N VAL A 382 -2.92 13.42 -13.39
CA VAL A 382 -2.22 14.05 -12.26
C VAL A 382 -2.85 15.39 -11.85
N GLU A 383 -3.38 16.15 -12.81
CA GLU A 383 -4.00 17.46 -12.57
C GLU A 383 -5.24 17.39 -11.66
N LEU A 384 -5.94 16.26 -11.64
CA LEU A 384 -7.11 16.04 -10.79
C LEU A 384 -6.75 15.64 -9.36
N LEU A 385 -5.50 15.30 -9.11
CA LEU A 385 -5.01 14.96 -7.78
C LEU A 385 -4.78 16.22 -6.92
N PRO A 386 -4.97 16.17 -5.61
CA PRO A 386 -4.66 17.27 -4.69
C PRO A 386 -3.20 17.72 -4.76
N ASP A 387 -2.96 19.00 -4.48
CA ASP A 387 -1.61 19.59 -4.46
C ASP A 387 -0.67 18.89 -3.48
N SER A 388 -1.19 18.40 -2.36
CA SER A 388 -0.42 17.63 -1.37
C SER A 388 0.23 16.36 -1.96
N ILE A 389 -0.41 15.74 -2.94
CA ILE A 389 0.13 14.55 -3.63
C ILE A 389 1.06 14.97 -4.75
N ARG A 390 0.70 16.02 -5.51
CA ARG A 390 1.50 16.54 -6.64
C ARG A 390 2.82 17.16 -6.20
N SER A 391 2.80 17.94 -5.12
CA SER A 391 3.97 18.69 -4.64
C SER A 391 5.06 17.81 -3.99
N LYS A 392 4.75 16.57 -3.63
CA LYS A 392 5.76 15.66 -3.06
C LYS A 392 6.85 15.29 -4.06
N GLU A 393 6.54 15.25 -5.34
CA GLU A 393 7.53 15.03 -6.41
C GLU A 393 8.47 16.24 -6.56
N ILE A 394 7.93 17.45 -6.44
CA ILE A 394 8.70 18.70 -6.46
C ILE A 394 9.61 18.77 -5.23
N VAL A 395 9.08 18.49 -4.03
CA VAL A 395 9.85 18.52 -2.78
C VAL A 395 10.87 17.39 -2.73
N ARG A 396 10.58 16.21 -3.26
CA ARG A 396 11.53 15.07 -3.33
C ARG A 396 12.66 15.37 -4.33
N GLY A 397 12.33 15.99 -5.47
CA GLY A 397 13.33 16.48 -6.43
C GLY A 397 14.24 17.54 -5.82
N VAL A 398 13.68 18.50 -5.13
CA VAL A 398 14.42 19.56 -4.42
C VAL A 398 15.23 18.97 -3.25
N ARG A 399 14.69 18.01 -2.48
CA ARG A 399 15.40 17.38 -1.36
C ARG A 399 16.57 16.51 -1.82
N LEU A 400 16.45 15.78 -2.95
CA LEU A 400 17.55 15.04 -3.56
C LEU A 400 18.64 15.98 -4.06
N GLN A 401 18.29 17.13 -4.62
CA GLN A 401 19.24 18.15 -5.03
C GLN A 401 19.89 18.87 -3.84
N LEU A 402 19.15 19.11 -2.76
CA LEU A 402 19.68 19.70 -1.53
C LEU A 402 20.60 18.75 -0.75
N SER A 403 20.38 17.43 -0.81
CA SER A 403 21.25 16.46 -0.13
C SER A 403 22.69 16.45 -0.70
N GLU A 404 22.88 16.93 -1.93
CA GLU A 404 24.22 17.11 -2.51
C GLU A 404 25.02 18.27 -1.87
N PHE A 405 24.31 19.21 -1.21
CA PHE A 405 24.91 20.41 -0.60
C PHE A 405 24.97 20.36 0.92
N LEU A 406 24.20 19.46 1.55
CA LEU A 406 24.18 19.35 3.01
C LEU A 406 25.34 18.45 3.48
N PRO A 407 26.08 18.85 4.52
CA PRO A 407 27.09 17.98 5.12
C PRO A 407 26.44 16.71 5.67
N PRO A 408 27.10 15.53 5.54
CA PRO A 408 26.58 14.28 6.07
C PRO A 408 26.42 14.37 7.58
N MET A 409 25.27 13.87 8.08
CA MET A 409 24.99 13.86 9.52
C MET A 409 25.87 12.80 10.23
N PRO A 410 26.30 13.04 11.49
CA PRO A 410 27.03 12.04 12.25
C PRO A 410 26.23 10.74 12.38
N GLY A 411 26.74 9.64 11.81
CA GLY A 411 26.10 8.31 11.86
C GLY A 411 25.61 7.76 10.52
N GLU A 412 25.67 8.50 9.41
CA GLU A 412 25.32 7.96 8.09
C GLU A 412 26.47 7.11 7.50
N PRO A 413 26.13 5.95 6.83
CA PRO A 413 27.15 5.13 6.19
C PRO A 413 27.78 5.89 5.01
N GLY A 414 29.05 6.28 5.14
CA GLY A 414 29.83 7.07 4.16
C GLY A 414 30.66 8.19 4.78
N SER A 415 30.52 8.48 6.08
CA SER A 415 31.14 9.65 6.72
C SER A 415 32.65 9.54 6.99
N ARG A 416 33.32 8.44 6.60
CA ARG A 416 34.74 8.20 6.95
C ARG A 416 35.78 8.74 5.96
N THR A 417 35.40 9.37 4.84
CA THR A 417 36.34 9.90 3.83
C THR A 417 36.20 11.39 3.52
N ALA A 418 35.36 12.14 4.23
CA ALA A 418 35.04 13.54 3.93
C ALA A 418 35.75 14.58 4.86
N ALA A 419 36.73 14.18 5.67
CA ALA A 419 37.36 15.05 6.67
C ALA A 419 38.27 16.15 6.09
N ASP A 420 38.48 16.22 4.75
CA ASP A 420 39.44 17.12 4.12
C ASP A 420 38.84 18.11 3.09
N ARG A 421 37.50 18.24 2.99
CA ARG A 421 36.88 19.27 2.15
C ARG A 421 36.29 20.37 3.03
N PRO A 422 36.61 21.67 2.76
CA PRO A 422 35.97 22.75 3.46
C PRO A 422 34.44 22.69 3.22
N HIS A 423 33.67 22.57 4.30
CA HIS A 423 32.21 22.57 4.21
C HIS A 423 31.75 23.94 3.68
N PRO A 424 30.88 24.00 2.66
CA PRO A 424 30.35 25.25 2.18
C PRO A 424 29.58 25.97 3.28
N SER A 425 29.76 27.29 3.40
CA SER A 425 28.98 28.08 4.33
C SER A 425 27.50 28.11 3.91
N LEU A 426 26.60 28.39 4.86
CA LEU A 426 25.17 28.55 4.58
C LEU A 426 24.91 29.53 3.41
N PHE A 427 25.67 30.61 3.34
CA PHE A 427 25.58 31.60 2.25
C PHE A 427 25.97 31.00 0.89
N GLN A 428 27.00 30.18 0.83
CA GLN A 428 27.40 29.51 -0.41
C GLN A 428 26.37 28.49 -0.88
N ILE A 429 25.76 27.77 0.06
CA ILE A 429 24.64 26.82 -0.22
C ILE A 429 23.44 27.60 -0.77
N MET A 430 23.06 28.71 -0.13
CA MET A 430 21.95 29.56 -0.58
C MET A 430 22.19 30.16 -1.96
N ASP A 431 23.40 30.66 -2.22
CA ASP A 431 23.76 31.22 -3.52
C ASP A 431 23.71 30.16 -4.65
N GLU A 432 24.15 28.94 -4.38
CA GLU A 432 24.07 27.85 -5.38
C GLU A 432 22.62 27.38 -5.63
N ILE A 433 21.78 27.31 -4.60
CA ILE A 433 20.35 27.02 -4.74
C ILE A 433 19.67 28.11 -5.57
N GLU A 434 19.90 29.37 -5.22
CA GLU A 434 19.34 30.52 -5.94
C GLU A 434 19.79 30.53 -7.41
N ARG A 435 21.09 30.23 -7.66
CA ARG A 435 21.63 30.11 -9.01
C ARG A 435 20.91 29.03 -9.83
N ARG A 436 20.69 27.83 -9.26
CA ARG A 436 20.03 26.73 -9.97
C ARG A 436 18.56 27.07 -10.28
N ILE A 437 17.83 27.65 -9.34
CA ILE A 437 16.43 28.09 -9.53
C ILE A 437 16.33 29.09 -10.67
N ILE A 438 17.23 30.09 -10.71
CA ILE A 438 17.24 31.10 -11.77
C ILE A 438 17.62 30.49 -13.12
N VAL A 439 18.60 29.59 -13.18
CA VAL A 439 19.00 28.91 -14.42
C VAL A 439 17.86 28.04 -14.96
N ASP A 440 17.20 27.21 -14.11
CA ASP A 440 16.07 26.38 -14.52
C ASP A 440 14.92 27.22 -15.10
N MET A 441 14.60 28.35 -14.47
CA MET A 441 13.57 29.25 -14.99
C MET A 441 13.99 29.89 -16.32
N LEU A 442 15.24 30.30 -16.46
CA LEU A 442 15.77 30.86 -17.72
C LEU A 442 15.76 29.81 -18.85
N GLU A 443 16.07 28.56 -18.55
CA GLU A 443 15.96 27.45 -19.52
C GLU A 443 14.52 27.22 -19.97
N ARG A 444 13.56 27.22 -19.04
CA ARG A 444 12.12 27.06 -19.33
C ARG A 444 11.52 28.24 -20.11
N THR A 445 12.07 29.44 -19.98
CA THR A 445 11.62 30.63 -20.71
C THR A 445 12.51 30.92 -21.94
N GLY A 446 13.30 29.93 -22.42
CA GLY A 446 14.16 30.10 -23.57
C GLY A 446 15.18 31.24 -23.37
N TRP A 447 15.69 31.46 -22.17
CA TRP A 447 16.59 32.54 -21.76
C TRP A 447 16.00 33.95 -21.88
N ASN A 448 14.66 34.07 -21.95
CA ASN A 448 13.97 35.35 -21.92
C ASN A 448 13.87 35.89 -20.47
N GLN A 449 14.73 36.85 -20.14
CA GLN A 449 14.84 37.42 -18.80
C GLN A 449 13.58 38.18 -18.37
N THR A 450 12.84 38.79 -19.29
CA THR A 450 11.59 39.51 -18.98
C THR A 450 10.53 38.54 -18.54
N GLU A 451 10.30 37.49 -19.31
CA GLU A 451 9.34 36.44 -18.98
C GLU A 451 9.70 35.69 -17.68
N ALA A 452 11.01 35.42 -17.48
CA ALA A 452 11.49 34.82 -16.25
C ALA A 452 11.23 35.70 -15.02
N ALA A 453 11.43 37.02 -15.12
CA ALA A 453 11.16 37.98 -14.05
C ALA A 453 9.66 38.06 -13.72
N GLU A 454 8.78 38.03 -14.73
CA GLU A 454 7.33 37.99 -14.55
C GLU A 454 6.89 36.72 -13.85
N ARG A 455 7.43 35.55 -14.23
CA ARG A 455 7.12 34.26 -13.58
C ARG A 455 7.63 34.18 -12.13
N PHE A 456 8.73 34.82 -11.83
CA PHE A 456 9.21 34.98 -10.45
C PHE A 456 8.49 36.07 -9.67
N MET A 457 7.60 36.85 -10.29
CA MET A 457 6.90 38.00 -9.69
C MET A 457 7.87 39.00 -9.07
N ILE A 458 9.03 39.23 -9.71
CA ILE A 458 10.02 40.22 -9.29
C ILE A 458 10.34 41.22 -10.43
N PRO A 459 10.79 42.44 -10.11
CA PRO A 459 11.25 43.36 -11.14
C PRO A 459 12.41 42.79 -11.97
N LEU A 460 12.43 43.07 -13.26
CA LEU A 460 13.52 42.65 -14.17
C LEU A 460 14.89 43.13 -13.69
N SER A 461 14.96 44.34 -13.11
CA SER A 461 16.19 44.89 -12.51
C SER A 461 16.73 44.01 -11.38
N THR A 462 15.83 43.47 -10.54
CA THR A 462 16.19 42.56 -9.43
C THR A 462 16.73 41.22 -9.96
N LEU A 463 16.07 40.66 -10.97
CA LEU A 463 16.55 39.43 -11.60
C LEU A 463 17.94 39.62 -12.23
N ASN A 464 18.13 40.70 -12.96
CA ASN A 464 19.44 41.04 -13.58
C ASN A 464 20.57 41.24 -12.55
N GLN A 465 20.25 41.84 -11.42
CA GLN A 465 21.20 42.00 -10.32
C GLN A 465 21.61 40.63 -9.74
N LYS A 466 20.65 39.72 -9.55
CA LYS A 466 20.88 38.34 -9.06
C LYS A 466 21.70 37.53 -10.08
N ILE A 467 21.35 37.58 -11.35
CA ILE A 467 22.08 36.94 -12.46
C ILE A 467 23.55 37.36 -12.45
N LYS A 468 23.80 38.67 -12.32
CA LYS A 468 25.14 39.22 -12.27
C LYS A 468 25.91 38.82 -10.99
N ARG A 469 25.26 38.87 -9.83
CA ARG A 469 25.84 38.49 -8.54
C ARG A 469 26.22 37.00 -8.50
N LEU A 470 25.40 36.14 -9.07
CA LEU A 470 25.57 34.69 -9.07
C LEU A 470 26.42 34.19 -10.26
N GLY A 471 26.92 35.07 -11.11
CA GLY A 471 27.82 34.73 -12.24
C GLY A 471 27.13 33.86 -13.30
N ILE A 472 25.82 34.02 -13.53
CA ILE A 472 25.07 33.27 -14.54
C ILE A 472 25.35 33.88 -15.92
N ASP A 473 25.96 33.11 -16.83
CA ASP A 473 26.31 33.55 -18.17
C ASP A 473 25.13 33.40 -19.14
N VAL A 474 24.46 34.49 -19.42
CA VAL A 474 23.29 34.57 -20.33
C VAL A 474 23.70 34.74 -21.80
N ARG A 475 24.97 35.19 -22.09
CA ARG A 475 25.38 35.56 -23.43
C ARG A 475 25.77 34.39 -24.33
N ARG A 476 26.10 33.23 -23.78
CA ARG A 476 26.54 32.04 -24.54
C ARG A 476 25.44 31.12 -25.05
N ARG A 477 24.21 31.22 -24.57
CA ARG A 477 23.15 30.27 -24.89
C ARG A 477 21.96 30.86 -25.68
N GLY A 478 21.91 32.17 -25.91
CA GLY A 478 20.89 32.85 -26.75
C GLY A 478 21.27 33.00 -28.23
N ARG A 479 22.33 32.38 -28.72
CA ARG A 479 22.75 32.37 -30.13
C ARG A 479 22.96 30.92 -30.61
N GLY A 480 21.88 30.17 -30.70
CA GLY A 480 21.79 28.90 -31.40
C GLY A 480 20.71 29.05 -32.48
N ASP A 481 21.11 28.90 -33.75
CA ASP A 481 20.31 28.84 -34.97
C ASP A 481 19.77 30.17 -35.55
N ASP A 482 20.69 31.00 -36.09
CA ASP A 482 20.40 31.83 -37.24
C ASP A 482 21.61 31.86 -38.18
N SER A 483 21.94 30.72 -38.81
CA SER A 483 22.90 30.67 -39.93
C SER A 483 22.58 29.47 -40.85
N PHE A 484 21.45 29.54 -41.51
CA PHE A 484 21.19 28.77 -42.75
C PHE A 484 20.08 29.45 -43.57
N SER A 485 20.51 30.50 -44.32
CA SER A 485 19.87 30.88 -45.58
C SER A 485 20.44 32.19 -46.13
N ALA A 486 21.54 32.12 -46.88
CA ALA A 486 21.86 33.09 -47.93
C ALA A 486 23.15 32.65 -48.67
N SER A 487 22.99 31.75 -49.62
CA SER A 487 23.87 31.68 -50.79
C SER A 487 23.20 30.77 -51.83
N ASN A 488 22.40 31.39 -52.67
CA ASN A 488 22.29 31.03 -54.12
C ASN A 488 21.38 32.05 -54.80
N GLY A 489 22.03 32.83 -55.65
CA GLY A 489 21.32 33.79 -56.55
C GLY A 489 22.28 34.82 -57.07
N GLY A 490 23.13 34.45 -58.09
CA GLY A 490 23.95 35.36 -58.83
C GLY A 490 24.79 34.61 -59.83
#